data_5beadb8de2e9c14f6c6c7c7bb4daf02b
#
_entry.id   5beadb8de2e9c14f6c6c7c7bb4daf02b
#
_cell.length_a   1.000
_cell.length_b   1.000
_cell.length_c   1.000
_cell.angle_alpha   90.00
_cell.angle_beta   90.00
_cell.angle_gamma   90.00
#
_symmetry.space_group_name_H-M   'P 1'
#
loop_
_entity.id
_entity.type
_entity.pdbx_description
1 polymer ?
#
loop_
_entity_poly.entity_id
_entity_poly.type
_entity_poly.pdbx_seq_one_letter_code
_entity_poly.pdbx_strand_id
1 'polypeptide(L)'
;SSVKEIGNAAFYGSGLEKLNLPDGLQEIEPWAFCSTKLKEIIIPDSVGTIGFRAFIYCDGVENCVVGSGVKEIGQDAFYFWNNKFEDQTGVMHAKTTEQAKLLRYSGYGHEILINGAPYTSYFGGQFAVDGISYMPTSDTTVRVTAISDDAKTETFSIPATVTNEGDGRTYAVTELADRLLFQNQSVLTMLDLPDTIEKTGDRTFDQMFNVRTFGKLPANLKSVGYQSFGYLGWEMRLEQQGLIPAWQTDVLDIPGSIEFMDQCAFAGNRYKTINVGEGITYLSYYSLYGNKEAKEINLPSTLKRVEESALYDCRNAKINLPDSLEYIGKSAFAGDLDGETIHLPENLQYLGDTAFGTQMYTADYSSKYWVGPTTIYLNGSLSNIGARVFRPDAKVIAVLNSQRNKVAGFTDLNELPTVIWDGKTDIGYNDGSCIPEGVTV
;
A
#
# COMPACT_ATOMS: atom_id res chain seq x y z
N SER A 1 16.65 22.95 13.75
CA SER A 1 16.29 21.54 13.91
C SER A 1 17.14 20.68 12.99
N SER A 2 17.51 19.47 13.43
CA SER A 2 18.24 18.50 12.61
C SER A 2 17.30 17.63 11.73
N VAL A 3 15.99 17.77 11.91
CA VAL A 3 14.99 17.00 11.14
C VAL A 3 15.01 17.47 9.69
N LYS A 4 15.23 16.53 8.77
CA LYS A 4 15.27 16.75 7.32
C LYS A 4 14.06 16.18 6.61
N GLU A 5 13.42 15.19 7.20
CA GLU A 5 12.34 14.41 6.60
C GLU A 5 11.26 14.11 7.64
N ILE A 6 10.03 14.09 7.22
CA ILE A 6 8.89 13.54 7.98
C ILE A 6 8.42 12.33 7.21
N GLY A 7 8.63 11.16 7.83
CA GLY A 7 8.42 9.87 7.20
C GLY A 7 6.97 9.54 6.88
N ASN A 8 6.78 8.48 6.09
CA ASN A 8 5.49 7.99 5.66
C ASN A 8 4.55 7.77 6.84
N ALA A 9 3.33 8.35 6.74
CA ALA A 9 2.26 8.24 7.73
C ALA A 9 2.67 8.63 9.19
N ALA A 10 3.75 9.39 9.40
CA ALA A 10 4.31 9.67 10.72
C ALA A 10 3.30 10.25 11.72
N PHE A 11 2.34 11.03 11.27
CA PHE A 11 1.29 11.63 12.09
C PHE A 11 -0.12 11.26 11.63
N TYR A 12 -0.26 10.16 10.90
CA TYR A 12 -1.54 9.68 10.38
C TYR A 12 -2.58 9.52 11.49
N GLY A 13 -3.77 10.12 11.30
CA GLY A 13 -4.88 10.02 12.25
C GLY A 13 -4.61 10.63 13.62
N SER A 14 -3.52 11.38 13.79
CA SER A 14 -3.21 12.03 15.07
C SER A 14 -4.16 13.21 15.32
N GLY A 15 -4.40 13.50 16.60
CA GLY A 15 -5.20 14.68 17.01
C GLY A 15 -4.47 16.03 16.88
N LEU A 16 -3.46 16.13 16.02
CA LEU A 16 -2.60 17.31 15.86
C LEU A 16 -3.41 18.51 15.33
N GLU A 17 -3.48 19.59 16.11
CA GLU A 17 -4.21 20.82 15.74
C GLU A 17 -3.28 21.95 15.27
N LYS A 18 -2.01 21.90 15.67
CA LYS A 18 -0.99 22.90 15.32
C LYS A 18 0.27 22.23 14.86
N LEU A 19 0.87 22.80 13.82
CA LEU A 19 2.08 22.27 13.20
C LEU A 19 3.11 23.39 13.03
N ASN A 20 4.31 23.16 13.58
CA ASN A 20 5.47 24.00 13.32
C ASN A 20 6.55 23.16 12.64
N LEU A 21 6.65 23.27 11.35
CA LEU A 21 7.69 22.61 10.57
C LEU A 21 9.02 23.36 10.68
N PRO A 22 10.15 22.66 10.86
CA PRO A 22 11.45 23.31 11.00
C PRO A 22 11.99 23.84 9.68
N ASP A 23 12.67 24.99 9.72
CA ASP A 23 13.26 25.65 8.53
C ASP A 23 14.33 24.81 7.79
N GLY A 24 14.71 23.67 8.29
CA GLY A 24 15.66 22.77 7.62
C GLY A 24 15.03 21.54 7.00
N LEU A 25 13.70 21.40 7.10
CA LEU A 25 12.95 20.27 6.55
C LEU A 25 13.05 20.27 5.02
N GLN A 26 13.31 19.11 4.41
CA GLN A 26 13.49 18.94 2.98
C GLN A 26 12.35 18.16 2.33
N GLU A 27 11.79 17.21 3.06
CA GLU A 27 10.79 16.28 2.52
C GLU A 27 9.68 16.00 3.53
N ILE A 28 8.45 15.91 3.01
CA ILE A 28 7.27 15.43 3.70
C ILE A 28 6.77 14.24 2.89
N GLU A 29 6.88 13.04 3.45
CA GLU A 29 6.54 11.79 2.77
C GLU A 29 5.03 11.58 2.63
N PRO A 30 4.59 10.57 1.83
CA PRO A 30 3.18 10.25 1.65
C PRO A 30 2.45 10.04 2.99
N TRP A 31 1.20 10.52 3.07
CA TRP A 31 0.30 10.36 4.22
C TRP A 31 0.80 10.97 5.54
N ALA A 32 1.92 11.66 5.56
CA ALA A 32 2.59 12.11 6.78
C ALA A 32 1.67 12.77 7.81
N PHE A 33 0.70 13.56 7.36
CA PHE A 33 -0.27 14.27 8.21
C PHE A 33 -1.73 13.95 7.85
N CYS A 34 -1.98 12.84 7.17
CA CYS A 34 -3.33 12.44 6.78
C CYS A 34 -4.28 12.37 7.98
N SER A 35 -5.50 12.86 7.83
CA SER A 35 -6.56 12.82 8.85
C SER A 35 -6.16 13.49 10.18
N THR A 36 -5.40 14.57 10.14
CA THR A 36 -5.10 15.41 11.30
C THR A 36 -6.14 16.53 11.46
N LYS A 37 -6.11 17.24 12.60
CA LYS A 37 -7.03 18.36 12.92
C LYS A 37 -6.38 19.72 12.71
N LEU A 38 -5.42 19.82 11.81
CA LEU A 38 -4.71 21.06 11.53
C LEU A 38 -5.64 22.17 11.05
N LYS A 39 -5.45 23.38 11.59
CA LYS A 39 -6.15 24.60 11.17
C LYS A 39 -5.36 25.43 10.19
N GLU A 40 -4.05 25.38 10.31
CA GLU A 40 -3.11 26.11 9.49
C GLU A 40 -1.93 25.21 9.12
N ILE A 41 -1.49 25.32 7.87
CA ILE A 41 -0.33 24.61 7.34
C ILE A 41 0.62 25.64 6.72
N ILE A 42 1.82 25.75 7.27
CA ILE A 42 2.89 26.59 6.72
C ILE A 42 4.06 25.71 6.34
N ILE A 43 4.25 25.50 5.04
CA ILE A 43 5.35 24.73 4.50
C ILE A 43 6.59 25.64 4.38
N PRO A 44 7.72 25.29 5.02
CA PRO A 44 8.95 26.07 4.92
C PRO A 44 9.52 26.14 3.51
N ASP A 45 10.28 27.20 3.23
CA ASP A 45 10.97 27.38 1.94
C ASP A 45 12.05 26.32 1.66
N SER A 46 12.48 25.58 2.67
CA SER A 46 13.46 24.51 2.54
C SER A 46 12.88 23.19 2.01
N VAL A 47 11.55 23.01 2.06
CA VAL A 47 10.89 21.79 1.59
C VAL A 47 10.92 21.76 0.07
N GLY A 48 11.46 20.68 -0.49
CA GLY A 48 11.52 20.41 -1.92
C GLY A 48 10.36 19.54 -2.42
N THR A 49 9.99 18.53 -1.63
CA THR A 49 9.01 17.51 -2.01
C THR A 49 7.91 17.38 -0.96
N ILE A 50 6.66 17.31 -1.41
CA ILE A 50 5.48 16.98 -0.61
C ILE A 50 4.86 15.73 -1.25
N GLY A 51 4.79 14.65 -0.48
CA GLY A 51 4.37 13.34 -0.92
C GLY A 51 2.87 13.25 -1.25
N PHE A 52 2.52 12.13 -1.87
CA PHE A 52 1.15 11.73 -2.19
C PHE A 52 0.28 11.79 -0.93
N ARG A 53 -0.87 12.50 -0.99
CA ARG A 53 -1.85 12.61 0.09
C ARG A 53 -1.30 13.03 1.46
N ALA A 54 -0.19 13.76 1.49
CA ALA A 54 0.49 14.11 2.72
C ALA A 54 -0.41 14.80 3.76
N PHE A 55 -1.35 15.63 3.33
CA PHE A 55 -2.31 16.34 4.17
C PHE A 55 -3.78 16.04 3.80
N ILE A 56 -4.04 14.89 3.18
CA ILE A 56 -5.41 14.50 2.83
C ILE A 56 -6.28 14.36 4.09
N TYR A 57 -7.56 14.70 4.00
CA TYR A 57 -8.53 14.64 5.09
C TYR A 57 -8.14 15.44 6.35
N CYS A 58 -7.34 16.49 6.19
CA CYS A 58 -7.12 17.46 7.25
C CYS A 58 -8.35 18.37 7.36
N ASP A 59 -9.37 17.89 8.07
CA ASP A 59 -10.63 18.61 8.20
C ASP A 59 -10.46 19.90 9.01
N GLY A 60 -10.78 21.03 8.39
CA GLY A 60 -10.79 22.32 9.05
C GLY A 60 -9.56 23.20 8.79
N VAL A 61 -8.72 22.87 7.82
CA VAL A 61 -7.65 23.76 7.35
C VAL A 61 -8.28 25.03 6.74
N GLU A 62 -7.98 26.17 7.34
CA GLU A 62 -8.46 27.48 6.93
C GLU A 62 -7.43 28.25 6.08
N ASN A 63 -6.15 27.92 6.26
CA ASN A 63 -5.03 28.57 5.60
C ASN A 63 -3.87 27.59 5.34
N CYS A 64 -3.37 27.61 4.10
CA CYS A 64 -2.21 26.83 3.74
C CYS A 64 -1.24 27.69 2.90
N VAL A 65 0.01 27.78 3.33
CA VAL A 65 1.07 28.50 2.65
C VAL A 65 2.14 27.52 2.19
N VAL A 66 2.43 27.51 0.89
CA VAL A 66 3.45 26.66 0.29
C VAL A 66 4.76 27.42 0.15
N GLY A 67 5.83 26.87 0.74
CA GLY A 67 7.17 27.46 0.72
C GLY A 67 7.78 27.51 -0.68
N SER A 68 8.64 28.49 -0.92
CA SER A 68 9.22 28.79 -2.27
C SER A 68 10.10 27.67 -2.84
N GLY A 69 10.61 26.77 -2.00
CA GLY A 69 11.46 25.65 -2.41
C GLY A 69 10.75 24.45 -2.97
N VAL A 70 9.41 24.39 -2.83
CA VAL A 70 8.63 23.20 -3.26
C VAL A 70 8.66 23.09 -4.79
N LYS A 71 9.14 21.92 -5.25
CA LYS A 71 9.30 21.56 -6.67
C LYS A 71 8.39 20.40 -7.08
N GLU A 72 7.96 19.61 -6.10
CA GLU A 72 7.11 18.44 -6.32
C GLU A 72 5.98 18.41 -5.30
N ILE A 73 4.76 18.17 -5.77
CA ILE A 73 3.57 17.99 -4.94
C ILE A 73 2.87 16.75 -5.45
N GLY A 74 2.78 15.72 -4.59
CA GLY A 74 2.09 14.48 -4.87
C GLY A 74 0.58 14.69 -5.09
N GLN A 75 -0.05 13.75 -5.78
CA GLN A 75 -1.49 13.79 -6.02
C GLN A 75 -2.25 13.87 -4.70
N ASP A 76 -3.32 14.68 -4.68
CA ASP A 76 -4.22 14.88 -3.54
C ASP A 76 -3.51 15.29 -2.23
N ALA A 77 -2.26 15.78 -2.31
CA ALA A 77 -1.48 16.16 -1.12
C ALA A 77 -2.22 17.14 -0.19
N PHE A 78 -3.03 18.02 -0.77
CA PHE A 78 -3.82 19.03 -0.07
C PHE A 78 -5.33 18.87 -0.31
N TYR A 79 -5.82 17.63 -0.37
CA TYR A 79 -7.25 17.38 -0.47
C TYR A 79 -7.89 17.52 0.92
N PHE A 80 -8.40 18.71 1.22
CA PHE A 80 -9.07 19.03 2.47
C PHE A 80 -10.58 18.74 2.33
N TRP A 81 -11.05 17.70 3.00
CA TRP A 81 -12.45 17.33 2.99
C TRP A 81 -13.10 17.69 4.32
N ASN A 82 -14.18 18.49 4.30
CA ASN A 82 -15.09 18.54 5.42
C ASN A 82 -16.25 17.55 5.15
N ASN A 83 -16.76 16.89 6.19
CA ASN A 83 -17.83 15.87 6.14
C ASN A 83 -19.14 16.29 5.44
N LYS A 84 -19.17 17.38 4.71
CA LYS A 84 -20.25 17.85 3.85
C LYS A 84 -19.75 17.77 2.42
N PHE A 85 -20.15 16.77 1.71
CA PHE A 85 -19.76 16.36 0.36
C PHE A 85 -19.60 17.46 -0.72
N GLU A 86 -19.64 18.75 -0.40
CA GLU A 86 -19.78 19.83 -1.37
C GLU A 86 -18.67 20.90 -1.36
N ASP A 87 -17.87 21.05 -0.29
CA ASP A 87 -16.89 22.15 -0.23
C ASP A 87 -15.54 21.73 0.36
N GLN A 88 -14.48 21.80 -0.43
CA GLN A 88 -13.11 21.91 0.11
C GLN A 88 -12.97 23.28 0.77
N THR A 89 -12.69 23.32 2.07
CA THR A 89 -12.45 24.56 2.78
C THR A 89 -10.95 24.79 2.90
N GLY A 90 -10.50 26.01 2.68
CA GLY A 90 -9.12 26.41 2.85
C GLY A 90 -8.63 27.31 1.71
N VAL A 91 -7.93 28.36 2.09
CA VAL A 91 -7.26 29.24 1.14
C VAL A 91 -5.82 28.77 0.95
N MET A 92 -5.44 28.51 -0.29
CA MET A 92 -4.11 28.08 -0.67
C MET A 92 -3.29 29.28 -1.15
N HIS A 93 -2.13 29.48 -0.54
CA HIS A 93 -1.20 30.53 -0.92
C HIS A 93 0.06 29.92 -1.54
N ALA A 94 0.27 30.20 -2.83
CA ALA A 94 1.52 29.91 -3.53
C ALA A 94 2.38 31.18 -3.59
N LYS A 95 3.69 31.04 -3.58
CA LYS A 95 4.64 32.15 -3.73
C LYS A 95 4.98 32.44 -5.20
N THR A 96 4.82 31.45 -6.07
CA THR A 96 5.16 31.56 -7.49
C THR A 96 4.09 30.92 -8.37
N THR A 97 4.09 31.31 -9.66
CA THR A 97 3.23 30.72 -10.68
C THR A 97 3.52 29.20 -10.84
N GLU A 98 4.79 28.80 -10.76
CA GLU A 98 5.14 27.37 -10.88
C GLU A 98 4.56 26.55 -9.74
N GLN A 99 4.58 27.07 -8.51
CA GLN A 99 3.93 26.38 -7.39
C GLN A 99 2.41 26.30 -7.53
N ALA A 100 1.78 27.38 -8.01
CA ALA A 100 0.34 27.33 -8.29
C ALA A 100 0.00 26.28 -9.35
N LYS A 101 0.85 26.11 -10.36
CA LYS A 101 0.74 25.01 -11.33
C LYS A 101 0.86 23.63 -10.65
N LEU A 102 1.89 23.42 -9.84
CA LEU A 102 2.07 22.15 -9.12
C LEU A 102 0.86 21.80 -8.25
N LEU A 103 0.28 22.79 -7.55
CA LEU A 103 -0.95 22.62 -6.79
C LEU A 103 -2.12 22.19 -7.68
N ARG A 104 -2.30 22.80 -8.84
CA ARG A 104 -3.33 22.38 -9.80
C ARG A 104 -3.08 20.97 -10.31
N TYR A 105 -1.85 20.63 -10.66
CA TYR A 105 -1.47 19.30 -11.13
C TYR A 105 -1.64 18.22 -10.04
N SER A 106 -1.45 18.57 -8.76
CA SER A 106 -1.71 17.64 -7.65
C SER A 106 -3.20 17.40 -7.38
N GLY A 107 -4.10 18.08 -8.10
CA GLY A 107 -5.55 17.89 -7.95
C GLY A 107 -6.25 18.97 -7.11
N TYR A 108 -5.53 20.00 -6.61
CA TYR A 108 -6.17 21.07 -5.86
C TYR A 108 -7.08 21.93 -6.75
N GLY A 109 -8.39 21.83 -6.54
CA GLY A 109 -9.44 22.41 -7.40
C GLY A 109 -9.88 23.84 -7.06
N HIS A 110 -9.53 24.35 -5.85
CA HIS A 110 -10.04 25.62 -5.33
C HIS A 110 -9.14 26.81 -5.59
N GLU A 111 -9.51 27.97 -5.02
CA GLU A 111 -8.77 29.21 -5.20
C GLU A 111 -7.33 29.09 -4.71
N ILE A 112 -6.40 29.51 -5.55
CA ILE A 112 -4.98 29.66 -5.21
C ILE A 112 -4.64 31.14 -5.34
N LEU A 113 -4.06 31.71 -4.28
CA LEU A 113 -3.59 33.10 -4.28
C LEU A 113 -2.07 33.15 -4.49
N ILE A 114 -1.60 34.04 -5.36
CA ILE A 114 -0.20 34.40 -5.47
C ILE A 114 -0.07 35.88 -5.05
N ASN A 115 0.65 36.13 -3.95
CA ASN A 115 0.78 37.47 -3.37
C ASN A 115 -0.58 38.16 -3.13
N GLY A 116 -1.59 37.39 -2.69
CA GLY A 116 -2.93 37.88 -2.41
C GLY A 116 -3.83 38.06 -3.65
N ALA A 117 -3.35 37.81 -4.85
CA ALA A 117 -4.14 37.86 -6.08
C ALA A 117 -4.55 36.45 -6.55
N PRO A 118 -5.80 36.23 -6.99
CA PRO A 118 -6.22 34.95 -7.52
C PRO A 118 -5.38 34.46 -8.70
N TYR A 119 -4.94 33.22 -8.68
CA TYR A 119 -4.27 32.58 -9.79
C TYR A 119 -5.31 32.08 -10.80
N THR A 120 -5.41 32.76 -11.91
CA THR A 120 -6.43 32.53 -12.95
C THR A 120 -5.89 31.82 -14.19
N SER A 121 -4.67 31.31 -14.16
CA SER A 121 -4.09 30.63 -15.32
C SER A 121 -4.87 29.39 -15.69
N TYR A 122 -5.34 29.35 -16.91
CA TYR A 122 -6.06 28.26 -17.52
C TYR A 122 -5.05 27.20 -18.00
N PHE A 123 -5.00 26.05 -17.31
CA PHE A 123 -4.55 24.81 -17.94
C PHE A 123 -5.75 24.25 -18.66
N GLY A 124 -5.61 23.88 -19.91
CA GLY A 124 -6.69 23.33 -20.70
C GLY A 124 -7.57 22.44 -19.83
N GLY A 125 -8.86 22.80 -19.74
CA GLY A 125 -9.80 22.09 -18.86
C GLY A 125 -9.88 20.62 -19.23
N GLN A 126 -10.65 19.88 -18.48
CA GLN A 126 -10.99 18.51 -18.84
C GLN A 126 -11.48 18.46 -20.29
N PHE A 127 -10.93 17.56 -21.07
CA PHE A 127 -11.35 17.29 -22.44
C PHE A 127 -11.65 15.81 -22.62
N ALA A 128 -12.36 15.45 -23.69
CA ALA A 128 -12.70 14.06 -23.96
C ALA A 128 -12.32 13.68 -25.40
N VAL A 129 -11.81 12.45 -25.57
CA VAL A 129 -11.54 11.84 -26.87
C VAL A 129 -12.01 10.40 -26.79
N ASP A 130 -12.79 9.96 -27.80
CA ASP A 130 -13.31 8.60 -27.93
C ASP A 130 -14.00 8.05 -26.65
N GLY A 131 -14.76 8.93 -25.97
CA GLY A 131 -15.48 8.58 -24.76
C GLY A 131 -14.63 8.48 -23.48
N ILE A 132 -13.35 8.81 -23.53
CA ILE A 132 -12.45 8.89 -22.39
C ILE A 132 -12.23 10.36 -22.05
N SER A 133 -12.44 10.74 -20.78
CA SER A 133 -12.21 12.08 -20.27
C SER A 133 -10.82 12.18 -19.65
N TYR A 134 -10.14 13.26 -19.94
CA TYR A 134 -8.76 13.53 -19.54
C TYR A 134 -8.63 14.88 -18.83
N MET A 135 -7.77 14.95 -17.83
CA MET A 135 -7.37 16.18 -17.14
C MET A 135 -5.85 16.33 -17.24
N PRO A 136 -5.32 17.46 -17.75
CA PRO A 136 -3.90 17.70 -17.75
C PRO A 136 -3.31 17.70 -16.34
N THR A 137 -2.21 16.96 -16.15
CA THR A 137 -1.42 16.89 -14.91
C THR A 137 -0.08 17.60 -15.06
N SER A 138 0.32 17.90 -16.31
CA SER A 138 1.45 18.77 -16.68
C SER A 138 1.26 19.32 -18.09
N ASP A 139 2.26 20.03 -18.61
CA ASP A 139 2.25 20.50 -20.00
C ASP A 139 2.33 19.35 -21.03
N THR A 140 2.65 18.12 -20.58
CA THR A 140 2.88 16.96 -21.45
C THR A 140 2.18 15.68 -20.99
N THR A 141 1.50 15.70 -19.84
CA THR A 141 0.87 14.52 -19.25
C THR A 141 -0.59 14.77 -18.87
N VAL A 142 -1.38 13.70 -18.88
CA VAL A 142 -2.79 13.73 -18.46
C VAL A 142 -3.14 12.56 -17.54
N ARG A 143 -4.18 12.79 -16.76
CA ARG A 143 -4.91 11.77 -15.99
C ARG A 143 -6.21 11.43 -16.71
N VAL A 144 -6.54 10.13 -16.81
CA VAL A 144 -7.88 9.67 -17.16
C VAL A 144 -8.80 9.90 -15.97
N THR A 145 -9.90 10.64 -16.17
CA THR A 145 -10.83 11.00 -15.10
C THR A 145 -12.18 10.29 -15.19
N ALA A 146 -12.60 9.91 -16.39
CA ALA A 146 -13.83 9.14 -16.61
C ALA A 146 -13.76 8.36 -17.92
N ILE A 147 -14.56 7.32 -18.02
CA ILE A 147 -14.77 6.51 -19.24
C ILE A 147 -16.26 6.36 -19.42
N SER A 148 -16.80 6.81 -20.55
CA SER A 148 -18.23 6.67 -20.87
C SER A 148 -18.62 5.20 -21.06
N ASP A 149 -19.87 4.87 -20.83
CA ASP A 149 -20.35 3.49 -20.96
C ASP A 149 -20.24 2.98 -22.41
N ASP A 150 -20.44 3.86 -23.38
CA ASP A 150 -20.33 3.51 -24.80
C ASP A 150 -18.89 3.18 -25.23
N ALA A 151 -17.88 3.72 -24.52
CA ALA A 151 -16.47 3.40 -24.78
C ALA A 151 -16.04 2.06 -24.16
N LYS A 152 -16.79 1.53 -23.18
CA LYS A 152 -16.51 0.27 -22.48
C LYS A 152 -16.99 -0.92 -23.31
N THR A 153 -16.15 -1.41 -24.17
CA THR A 153 -16.40 -2.62 -24.99
C THR A 153 -15.92 -3.88 -24.25
N GLU A 154 -16.14 -5.06 -24.81
CA GLU A 154 -15.70 -6.33 -24.23
C GLU A 154 -14.17 -6.37 -23.98
N THR A 155 -13.41 -5.80 -24.91
CA THR A 155 -11.97 -5.52 -24.74
C THR A 155 -11.78 -4.01 -24.77
N PHE A 156 -11.13 -3.48 -23.76
CA PHE A 156 -10.90 -2.04 -23.62
C PHE A 156 -9.41 -1.78 -23.32
N SER A 157 -8.86 -0.80 -23.99
CA SER A 157 -7.48 -0.35 -23.74
C SER A 157 -7.44 1.17 -23.54
N ILE A 158 -6.65 1.61 -22.59
CA ILE A 158 -6.33 3.02 -22.38
C ILE A 158 -5.18 3.38 -23.33
N PRO A 159 -5.29 4.44 -24.13
CA PRO A 159 -4.21 4.84 -25.04
C PRO A 159 -3.00 5.38 -24.28
N ALA A 160 -1.79 5.13 -24.79
CA ALA A 160 -0.56 5.66 -24.20
C ALA A 160 -0.45 7.19 -24.34
N THR A 161 -1.05 7.77 -25.39
CA THR A 161 -1.06 9.21 -25.67
C THR A 161 -2.42 9.65 -26.16
N VAL A 162 -2.76 10.91 -25.95
CA VAL A 162 -3.99 11.53 -26.46
C VAL A 162 -3.71 12.94 -26.95
N THR A 163 -4.33 13.33 -28.06
CA THR A 163 -4.24 14.70 -28.58
C THR A 163 -5.51 15.48 -28.22
N ASN A 164 -5.33 16.63 -27.58
CA ASN A 164 -6.41 17.57 -27.31
C ASN A 164 -6.56 18.50 -28.52
N GLU A 165 -7.66 18.37 -29.25
CA GLU A 165 -7.94 19.23 -30.42
C GLU A 165 -8.11 20.70 -30.03
N GLY A 166 -8.50 21.00 -28.78
CA GLY A 166 -8.73 22.37 -28.32
C GLY A 166 -7.45 23.19 -28.18
N ASP A 167 -6.32 22.58 -27.87
CA ASP A 167 -5.01 23.23 -27.73
C ASP A 167 -3.95 22.72 -28.71
N GLY A 168 -4.27 21.66 -29.47
CA GLY A 168 -3.38 21.05 -30.44
C GLY A 168 -2.23 20.24 -29.83
N ARG A 169 -2.24 19.97 -28.51
CA ARG A 169 -1.17 19.26 -27.81
C ARG A 169 -1.42 17.77 -27.74
N THR A 170 -0.35 17.00 -27.82
CA THR A 170 -0.36 15.56 -27.52
C THR A 170 0.23 15.34 -26.13
N TYR A 171 -0.53 14.64 -25.30
CA TYR A 171 -0.19 14.32 -23.92
C TYR A 171 0.08 12.83 -23.75
N ALA A 172 1.06 12.48 -22.92
CA ALA A 172 1.19 11.10 -22.41
C ALA A 172 0.12 10.84 -21.35
N VAL A 173 -0.51 9.68 -21.40
CA VAL A 173 -1.48 9.25 -20.38
C VAL A 173 -0.70 8.54 -19.28
N THR A 174 -0.55 9.20 -18.12
CA THR A 174 0.33 8.73 -17.03
C THR A 174 -0.40 8.43 -15.74
N GLU A 175 -1.64 8.86 -15.57
CA GLU A 175 -2.39 8.69 -14.34
C GLU A 175 -3.83 8.24 -14.58
N LEU A 176 -4.36 7.46 -13.63
CA LEU A 176 -5.76 7.03 -13.59
C LEU A 176 -6.41 7.54 -12.32
N ALA A 177 -7.62 8.07 -12.42
CA ALA A 177 -8.36 8.63 -11.30
C ALA A 177 -8.92 7.57 -10.35
N ASP A 178 -9.34 8.02 -9.17
CA ASP A 178 -10.07 7.22 -8.21
C ASP A 178 -11.35 6.65 -8.84
N ARG A 179 -11.65 5.40 -8.52
CA ARG A 179 -12.89 4.70 -8.90
C ARG A 179 -13.21 4.74 -10.41
N LEU A 180 -12.20 4.84 -11.25
CA LEU A 180 -12.37 4.99 -12.70
C LEU A 180 -13.24 3.87 -13.31
N LEU A 181 -13.01 2.63 -12.90
CA LEU A 181 -13.78 1.44 -13.30
C LEU A 181 -14.33 0.66 -12.09
N PHE A 182 -14.50 1.34 -10.95
CA PHE A 182 -15.01 0.76 -9.71
C PHE A 182 -16.37 0.09 -9.91
N GLN A 183 -16.52 -1.15 -9.44
CA GLN A 183 -17.74 -1.95 -9.52
C GLN A 183 -18.34 -2.01 -10.94
N ASN A 184 -17.46 -1.99 -11.94
CA ASN A 184 -17.93 -2.02 -13.32
C ASN A 184 -18.59 -3.36 -13.65
N GLN A 185 -19.90 -3.32 -13.88
CA GLN A 185 -20.75 -4.45 -14.27
C GLN A 185 -20.97 -4.51 -15.80
N SER A 186 -20.22 -3.71 -16.58
CA SER A 186 -20.33 -3.71 -18.04
C SER A 186 -19.81 -5.02 -18.65
N VAL A 187 -19.95 -5.13 -19.95
CA VAL A 187 -19.46 -6.28 -20.74
C VAL A 187 -17.94 -6.42 -20.77
N LEU A 188 -17.20 -5.51 -20.11
CA LEU A 188 -15.74 -5.51 -20.09
C LEU A 188 -15.18 -6.79 -19.46
N THR A 189 -14.53 -7.61 -20.27
CA THR A 189 -13.91 -8.88 -19.84
C THR A 189 -12.38 -8.83 -19.90
N MET A 190 -11.83 -7.90 -20.67
CA MET A 190 -10.38 -7.71 -20.82
C MET A 190 -10.04 -6.22 -20.75
N LEU A 191 -9.04 -5.89 -19.92
CA LEU A 191 -8.49 -4.55 -19.79
C LEU A 191 -6.98 -4.56 -20.08
N ASP A 192 -6.54 -3.66 -20.94
CA ASP A 192 -5.13 -3.43 -21.23
C ASP A 192 -4.69 -2.00 -20.84
N LEU A 193 -3.56 -1.89 -20.17
CA LEU A 193 -2.99 -0.65 -19.70
C LEU A 193 -1.63 -0.39 -20.37
N PRO A 194 -1.39 0.82 -20.87
CA PRO A 194 -0.10 1.16 -21.48
C PRO A 194 0.99 1.32 -20.41
N ASP A 195 2.23 1.03 -20.79
CA ASP A 195 3.40 1.20 -19.92
C ASP A 195 3.67 2.67 -19.52
N THR A 196 2.98 3.64 -20.12
CA THR A 196 3.06 5.06 -19.73
C THR A 196 2.37 5.38 -18.41
N ILE A 197 1.50 4.49 -17.89
CA ILE A 197 0.83 4.71 -16.61
C ILE A 197 1.85 4.59 -15.47
N GLU A 198 1.98 5.66 -14.72
CA GLU A 198 2.84 5.75 -13.54
C GLU A 198 2.05 5.71 -12.23
N LYS A 199 0.76 6.13 -12.26
CA LYS A 199 -0.05 6.24 -11.04
C LYS A 199 -1.48 5.77 -11.24
N THR A 200 -2.00 5.05 -10.24
CA THR A 200 -3.43 4.73 -10.14
C THR A 200 -4.02 5.33 -8.87
N GLY A 201 -5.25 5.80 -8.96
CA GLY A 201 -6.02 6.30 -7.84
C GLY A 201 -6.56 5.20 -6.93
N ASP A 202 -7.40 5.60 -5.96
CA ASP A 202 -8.07 4.67 -5.06
C ASP A 202 -9.17 3.91 -5.79
N ARG A 203 -9.23 2.60 -5.53
CA ARG A 203 -10.28 1.74 -6.07
C ARG A 203 -10.46 1.86 -7.57
N THR A 204 -9.40 2.22 -8.30
CA THR A 204 -9.46 2.45 -9.76
C THR A 204 -10.13 1.28 -10.49
N PHE A 205 -9.79 0.05 -10.11
CA PHE A 205 -10.29 -1.20 -10.70
C PHE A 205 -10.95 -2.13 -9.68
N ASP A 206 -11.23 -1.64 -8.47
CA ASP A 206 -11.81 -2.45 -7.40
C ASP A 206 -13.15 -3.06 -7.81
N GLN A 207 -13.32 -4.35 -7.52
CA GLN A 207 -14.56 -5.10 -7.75
C GLN A 207 -15.02 -5.09 -9.22
N MET A 208 -14.09 -5.23 -10.15
CA MET A 208 -14.40 -5.45 -11.57
C MET A 208 -14.84 -6.91 -11.80
N PHE A 209 -16.08 -7.22 -11.54
CA PHE A 209 -16.60 -8.60 -11.47
C PHE A 209 -16.60 -9.36 -12.80
N ASN A 210 -16.72 -8.68 -13.92
CA ASN A 210 -16.80 -9.31 -15.24
C ASN A 210 -15.43 -9.49 -15.91
N VAL A 211 -14.36 -8.88 -15.37
CA VAL A 211 -13.03 -9.02 -15.94
C VAL A 211 -12.54 -10.46 -15.77
N ARG A 212 -12.08 -11.05 -16.86
CA ARG A 212 -11.55 -12.41 -16.95
C ARG A 212 -10.06 -12.44 -17.20
N THR A 213 -9.60 -11.45 -17.93
CA THR A 213 -8.21 -11.26 -18.28
C THR A 213 -7.85 -9.83 -17.93
N PHE A 214 -6.92 -9.69 -17.05
CA PHE A 214 -6.23 -8.43 -16.84
C PHE A 214 -4.89 -8.56 -17.56
N GLY A 215 -4.56 -7.60 -18.43
CA GLY A 215 -3.27 -7.53 -19.09
C GLY A 215 -2.13 -7.38 -18.05
N LYS A 216 -0.92 -7.22 -18.53
CA LYS A 216 0.19 -6.92 -17.62
C LYS A 216 -0.03 -5.57 -16.93
N LEU A 217 0.49 -5.44 -15.70
CA LEU A 217 0.61 -4.15 -15.06
C LEU A 217 1.62 -3.27 -15.81
N PRO A 218 1.40 -1.93 -15.86
CA PRO A 218 2.34 -1.01 -16.50
C PRO A 218 3.74 -1.12 -15.92
N ALA A 219 4.75 -1.28 -16.76
CA ALA A 219 6.14 -1.47 -16.33
C ALA A 219 6.71 -0.25 -15.57
N ASN A 220 6.17 0.95 -15.84
CA ASN A 220 6.58 2.20 -15.19
C ASN A 220 5.69 2.61 -14.01
N LEU A 221 4.84 1.71 -13.51
CA LEU A 221 3.93 1.99 -12.40
C LEU A 221 4.72 2.27 -11.13
N LYS A 222 4.61 3.49 -10.58
CA LYS A 222 5.33 3.98 -9.40
C LYS A 222 4.44 4.06 -8.16
N SER A 223 3.15 4.35 -8.35
CA SER A 223 2.21 4.57 -7.25
C SER A 223 0.89 3.85 -7.48
N VAL A 224 0.47 3.07 -6.49
CA VAL A 224 -0.78 2.32 -6.50
C VAL A 224 -1.64 2.77 -5.32
N GLY A 225 -2.82 3.31 -5.61
CA GLY A 225 -3.76 3.80 -4.61
C GLY A 225 -4.46 2.69 -3.82
N TYR A 226 -5.20 3.10 -2.79
CA TYR A 226 -5.95 2.20 -1.91
C TYR A 226 -6.85 1.27 -2.72
N GLN A 227 -6.67 -0.05 -2.52
CA GLN A 227 -7.50 -1.10 -3.13
C GLN A 227 -7.62 -0.99 -4.66
N SER A 228 -6.62 -0.37 -5.33
CA SER A 228 -6.71 -0.02 -6.75
C SER A 228 -6.89 -1.22 -7.66
N PHE A 229 -6.20 -2.32 -7.38
CA PHE A 229 -6.32 -3.61 -8.09
C PHE A 229 -6.91 -4.70 -7.19
N GLY A 230 -7.75 -4.31 -6.23
CA GLY A 230 -8.36 -5.25 -5.32
C GLY A 230 -9.56 -5.98 -5.92
N TYR A 231 -9.75 -7.22 -5.51
CA TYR A 231 -10.94 -8.05 -5.80
C TYR A 231 -11.32 -8.15 -7.28
N LEU A 232 -10.33 -8.19 -8.16
CA LEU A 232 -10.52 -8.38 -9.59
C LEU A 232 -11.14 -9.75 -9.88
N GLY A 233 -12.22 -9.76 -10.67
CA GLY A 233 -12.91 -10.97 -11.09
C GLY A 233 -13.62 -11.74 -9.98
N TRP A 234 -13.82 -11.15 -8.79
CA TRP A 234 -14.40 -11.83 -7.64
C TRP A 234 -15.74 -11.24 -7.21
N GLU A 235 -16.80 -12.06 -7.19
CA GLU A 235 -18.08 -11.75 -6.56
C GLU A 235 -18.57 -12.96 -5.75
N MET A 236 -18.68 -12.79 -4.44
CA MET A 236 -19.06 -13.84 -3.50
C MET A 236 -20.41 -14.48 -3.82
N ARG A 237 -21.38 -13.72 -4.34
CA ARG A 237 -22.71 -14.23 -4.69
C ARG A 237 -22.67 -15.15 -5.90
N LEU A 238 -21.90 -14.80 -6.92
CA LEU A 238 -21.75 -15.62 -8.13
C LEU A 238 -20.97 -16.90 -7.84
N GLU A 239 -19.98 -16.83 -6.93
CA GLU A 239 -19.24 -17.99 -6.46
C GLU A 239 -20.17 -19.02 -5.80
N GLN A 240 -21.01 -18.58 -4.87
CA GLN A 240 -21.97 -19.42 -4.17
C GLN A 240 -22.99 -20.08 -5.11
N GLN A 241 -23.26 -19.47 -6.26
CA GLN A 241 -24.18 -19.96 -7.29
C GLN A 241 -23.50 -20.80 -8.37
N GLY A 242 -22.17 -20.97 -8.32
CA GLY A 242 -21.40 -21.65 -9.36
C GLY A 242 -21.41 -20.92 -10.72
N LEU A 243 -21.71 -19.62 -10.72
CA LEU A 243 -21.86 -18.79 -11.92
C LEU A 243 -20.61 -17.97 -12.24
N ILE A 244 -19.53 -18.14 -11.48
CA ILE A 244 -18.29 -17.41 -11.74
C ILE A 244 -17.65 -17.98 -13.01
N PRO A 245 -17.49 -17.14 -14.01
CA PRO A 245 -16.69 -17.53 -15.16
C PRO A 245 -15.24 -17.76 -14.78
N ALA A 246 -14.58 -18.72 -15.42
CA ALA A 246 -13.19 -19.04 -15.14
C ALA A 246 -12.30 -17.80 -15.34
N TRP A 247 -11.50 -17.48 -14.32
CA TRP A 247 -10.42 -16.50 -14.42
C TRP A 247 -9.36 -17.07 -15.39
N GLN A 248 -8.88 -16.23 -16.30
CA GLN A 248 -8.00 -16.69 -17.39
C GLN A 248 -6.54 -16.30 -17.21
N THR A 249 -6.25 -15.37 -16.30
CA THR A 249 -4.88 -14.93 -16.04
C THR A 249 -4.36 -15.57 -14.75
N ASP A 250 -3.44 -16.50 -14.88
CA ASP A 250 -2.92 -17.26 -13.73
C ASP A 250 -1.80 -16.52 -12.97
N VAL A 251 -1.12 -15.56 -13.61
CA VAL A 251 0.06 -14.89 -13.07
C VAL A 251 -0.18 -13.38 -12.92
N LEU A 252 0.15 -12.85 -11.77
CA LEU A 252 0.25 -11.40 -11.51
C LEU A 252 1.73 -11.05 -11.33
N ASP A 253 2.27 -10.28 -12.27
CA ASP A 253 3.61 -9.69 -12.14
C ASP A 253 3.47 -8.25 -11.65
N ILE A 254 3.79 -8.02 -10.38
CA ILE A 254 3.81 -6.68 -9.77
C ILE A 254 5.16 -6.04 -10.11
N PRO A 255 5.19 -4.90 -10.82
CA PRO A 255 6.45 -4.31 -11.29
C PRO A 255 7.28 -3.77 -10.14
N GLY A 256 8.59 -3.97 -10.21
CA GLY A 256 9.55 -3.49 -9.21
C GLY A 256 9.77 -1.97 -9.22
N SER A 257 9.18 -1.27 -10.16
CA SER A 257 9.18 0.20 -10.25
C SER A 257 8.26 0.88 -9.22
N ILE A 258 7.42 0.11 -8.49
CA ILE A 258 6.50 0.67 -7.50
C ILE A 258 7.29 1.20 -6.31
N GLU A 259 7.23 2.51 -6.13
CA GLU A 259 7.81 3.26 -5.02
C GLU A 259 6.81 3.42 -3.87
N PHE A 260 5.51 3.46 -4.19
CA PHE A 260 4.42 3.61 -3.24
C PHE A 260 3.28 2.63 -3.53
N MET A 261 2.91 1.87 -2.51
CA MET A 261 1.79 0.93 -2.52
C MET A 261 0.88 1.23 -1.33
N ASP A 262 -0.37 1.60 -1.59
CA ASP A 262 -1.34 1.85 -0.53
C ASP A 262 -1.97 0.55 0.00
N GLN A 263 -2.79 0.67 1.04
CA GLN A 263 -3.45 -0.46 1.67
C GLN A 263 -4.34 -1.22 0.68
N CYS A 264 -4.40 -2.54 0.82
CA CYS A 264 -5.22 -3.43 0.01
C CYS A 264 -4.96 -3.36 -1.51
N ALA A 265 -3.85 -2.78 -1.95
CA ALA A 265 -3.60 -2.47 -3.36
C ALA A 265 -3.88 -3.63 -4.31
N PHE A 266 -3.56 -4.86 -3.93
CA PHE A 266 -3.74 -6.10 -4.69
C PHE A 266 -4.48 -7.19 -3.89
N ALA A 267 -5.35 -6.80 -2.96
CA ALA A 267 -6.06 -7.73 -2.09
C ALA A 267 -7.13 -8.54 -2.82
N GLY A 268 -7.35 -9.78 -2.39
CA GLY A 268 -8.52 -10.59 -2.74
C GLY A 268 -8.61 -11.00 -4.20
N ASN A 269 -7.52 -11.08 -4.91
CA ASN A 269 -7.48 -11.49 -6.32
C ASN A 269 -7.47 -13.01 -6.51
N ARG A 270 -7.60 -13.46 -7.78
CA ARG A 270 -7.73 -14.87 -8.15
C ARG A 270 -6.53 -15.45 -8.89
N TYR A 271 -5.39 -14.77 -8.84
CA TYR A 271 -4.16 -15.24 -9.46
C TYR A 271 -3.61 -16.47 -8.72
N LYS A 272 -3.05 -17.42 -9.47
CA LYS A 272 -2.40 -18.62 -8.90
C LYS A 272 -0.94 -18.39 -8.55
N THR A 273 -0.30 -17.48 -9.25
CA THR A 273 1.07 -17.05 -8.98
C THR A 273 1.11 -15.53 -8.90
N ILE A 274 1.76 -15.01 -7.85
CA ILE A 274 1.99 -13.57 -7.67
C ILE A 274 3.49 -13.36 -7.55
N ASN A 275 4.05 -12.61 -8.49
CA ASN A 275 5.45 -12.21 -8.48
C ASN A 275 5.56 -10.75 -8.06
N VAL A 276 6.18 -10.50 -6.92
CA VAL A 276 6.51 -9.15 -6.46
C VAL A 276 7.87 -8.78 -7.03
N GLY A 277 7.94 -7.69 -7.81
CA GLY A 277 9.13 -7.33 -8.59
C GLY A 277 10.29 -6.85 -7.75
N GLU A 278 11.52 -7.12 -8.23
CA GLU A 278 12.75 -6.61 -7.64
C GLU A 278 12.76 -5.07 -7.67
N GLY A 279 13.11 -4.45 -6.54
CA GLY A 279 13.03 -3.00 -6.30
C GLY A 279 11.99 -2.64 -5.25
N ILE A 280 10.95 -3.46 -5.05
CA ILE A 280 9.99 -3.26 -3.96
C ILE A 280 10.68 -3.58 -2.63
N THR A 281 10.67 -2.62 -1.71
CA THR A 281 11.31 -2.72 -0.40
C THR A 281 10.33 -2.93 0.74
N TYR A 282 9.04 -2.68 0.53
CA TYR A 282 8.01 -2.91 1.55
C TYR A 282 6.69 -3.36 0.93
N LEU A 283 5.93 -4.16 1.68
CA LEU A 283 4.53 -4.47 1.43
C LEU A 283 3.68 -3.73 2.46
N SER A 284 2.76 -2.91 2.00
CA SER A 284 1.88 -2.09 2.85
C SER A 284 0.79 -2.92 3.54
N TYR A 285 0.03 -2.28 4.43
CA TYR A 285 -1.10 -2.88 5.13
C TYR A 285 -2.06 -3.59 4.18
N TYR A 286 -2.33 -4.88 4.42
CA TYR A 286 -3.27 -5.69 3.64
C TYR A 286 -2.98 -5.74 2.14
N SER A 287 -1.80 -5.35 1.66
CA SER A 287 -1.53 -5.16 0.23
C SER A 287 -1.81 -6.38 -0.64
N LEU A 288 -1.54 -7.58 -0.13
CA LEU A 288 -1.81 -8.87 -0.78
C LEU A 288 -2.81 -9.73 0.00
N TYR A 289 -3.55 -9.13 0.95
CA TYR A 289 -4.53 -9.81 1.79
C TYR A 289 -5.50 -10.69 0.99
N GLY A 290 -5.76 -11.90 1.48
CA GLY A 290 -6.87 -12.71 1.01
C GLY A 290 -6.73 -13.27 -0.41
N ASN A 291 -5.54 -13.36 -0.96
CA ASN A 291 -5.28 -14.01 -2.26
C ASN A 291 -5.34 -15.55 -2.12
N LYS A 292 -6.52 -16.09 -1.82
CA LYS A 292 -6.75 -17.49 -1.40
C LYS A 292 -6.50 -18.53 -2.49
N GLU A 293 -6.55 -18.12 -3.75
CA GLU A 293 -6.30 -19.02 -4.88
C GLU A 293 -4.81 -19.10 -5.24
N ALA A 294 -3.99 -18.22 -4.68
CA ALA A 294 -2.55 -18.24 -4.90
C ALA A 294 -1.94 -19.57 -4.43
N LYS A 295 -1.11 -20.15 -5.29
CA LYS A 295 -0.30 -21.35 -5.01
C LYS A 295 1.14 -20.98 -4.71
N GLU A 296 1.56 -19.83 -5.21
CA GLU A 296 2.91 -19.32 -5.07
C GLU A 296 2.89 -17.80 -5.01
N ILE A 297 3.63 -17.23 -4.04
CA ILE A 297 3.88 -15.80 -3.94
C ILE A 297 5.39 -15.63 -3.82
N ASN A 298 5.97 -15.04 -4.85
CA ASN A 298 7.40 -14.81 -4.96
C ASN A 298 7.73 -13.39 -4.47
N LEU A 299 8.45 -13.32 -3.35
CA LEU A 299 8.89 -12.06 -2.75
C LEU A 299 10.28 -11.68 -3.27
N PRO A 300 10.55 -10.38 -3.52
CA PRO A 300 11.83 -9.94 -4.08
C PRO A 300 12.95 -9.96 -3.04
N SER A 301 14.18 -10.09 -3.52
CA SER A 301 15.39 -10.04 -2.69
C SER A 301 15.65 -8.65 -2.08
N THR A 302 14.96 -7.63 -2.54
CA THR A 302 15.02 -6.25 -2.05
C THR A 302 14.06 -5.95 -0.90
N LEU A 303 13.13 -6.88 -0.59
CA LEU A 303 12.07 -6.65 0.39
C LEU A 303 12.62 -6.60 1.80
N LYS A 304 12.40 -5.50 2.51
CA LYS A 304 12.84 -5.27 3.89
C LYS A 304 11.71 -5.30 4.91
N ARG A 305 10.50 -4.92 4.50
CA ARG A 305 9.38 -4.74 5.41
C ARG A 305 8.10 -5.36 4.86
N VAL A 306 7.42 -6.10 5.73
CA VAL A 306 6.07 -6.60 5.48
C VAL A 306 5.18 -6.05 6.59
N GLU A 307 4.26 -5.16 6.26
CA GLU A 307 3.41 -4.47 7.23
C GLU A 307 2.26 -5.33 7.75
N GLU A 308 1.44 -4.79 8.65
CA GLU A 308 0.35 -5.53 9.30
C GLU A 308 -0.57 -6.16 8.26
N SER A 309 -0.81 -7.45 8.40
CA SER A 309 -1.72 -8.27 7.59
C SER A 309 -1.45 -8.24 6.08
N ALA A 310 -0.26 -7.85 5.65
CA ALA A 310 0.05 -7.66 4.23
C ALA A 310 -0.22 -8.90 3.38
N LEU A 311 0.05 -10.08 3.89
CA LEU A 311 -0.21 -11.37 3.25
C LEU A 311 -1.26 -12.21 4.00
N TYR A 312 -1.98 -11.65 4.97
CA TYR A 312 -2.95 -12.40 5.76
C TYR A 312 -3.94 -13.18 4.87
N ASP A 313 -4.13 -14.48 5.19
CA ASP A 313 -5.11 -15.35 4.53
C ASP A 313 -4.82 -15.69 3.05
N CYS A 314 -3.52 -15.86 2.70
CA CYS A 314 -3.07 -16.44 1.43
C CYS A 314 -2.82 -17.96 1.57
N ARG A 315 -3.72 -18.67 2.19
CA ARG A 315 -3.67 -20.01 2.82
C ARG A 315 -2.92 -21.09 2.09
N ASN A 316 -2.91 -21.05 0.77
CA ASN A 316 -2.39 -22.15 -0.05
C ASN A 316 -1.08 -21.77 -0.75
N ALA A 317 -0.60 -20.57 -0.51
CA ALA A 317 0.56 -20.06 -1.21
C ALA A 317 1.85 -20.57 -0.57
N LYS A 318 2.74 -21.09 -1.40
CA LYS A 318 4.14 -21.26 -1.04
C LYS A 318 4.80 -19.88 -1.04
N ILE A 319 5.39 -19.50 0.09
CA ILE A 319 6.04 -18.20 0.27
C ILE A 319 7.45 -18.44 0.82
N ASN A 320 8.47 -17.96 0.12
CA ASN A 320 9.84 -17.99 0.63
C ASN A 320 10.17 -16.60 1.18
N LEU A 321 10.64 -16.55 2.43
CA LEU A 321 11.04 -15.31 3.08
C LEU A 321 12.44 -14.89 2.58
N PRO A 322 12.61 -13.70 1.98
CA PRO A 322 13.93 -13.27 1.52
C PRO A 322 14.85 -12.86 2.69
N ASP A 323 16.15 -13.09 2.54
CA ASP A 323 17.17 -12.79 3.57
C ASP A 323 17.28 -11.29 3.90
N SER A 324 16.76 -10.43 3.03
CA SER A 324 16.74 -8.98 3.21
C SER A 324 15.71 -8.49 4.24
N LEU A 325 14.76 -9.34 4.68
CA LEU A 325 13.72 -8.91 5.59
C LEU A 325 14.27 -8.51 6.96
N GLU A 326 13.89 -7.30 7.37
CA GLU A 326 14.23 -6.68 8.64
C GLU A 326 13.03 -6.60 9.59
N TYR A 327 11.81 -6.52 9.04
CA TYR A 327 10.57 -6.29 9.78
C TYR A 327 9.41 -7.11 9.23
N ILE A 328 8.70 -7.80 10.11
CA ILE A 328 7.44 -8.50 9.83
C ILE A 328 6.39 -7.99 10.82
N GLY A 329 5.36 -7.34 10.32
CA GLY A 329 4.29 -6.70 11.08
C GLY A 329 3.32 -7.69 11.71
N LYS A 330 2.38 -7.16 12.47
CA LYS A 330 1.31 -7.92 13.11
C LYS A 330 0.48 -8.67 12.08
N SER A 331 0.25 -9.96 12.31
CA SER A 331 -0.55 -10.86 11.46
C SER A 331 -0.08 -10.90 9.99
N ALA A 332 1.14 -10.51 9.67
CA ALA A 332 1.60 -10.31 8.30
C ALA A 332 1.46 -11.56 7.42
N PHE A 333 1.70 -12.75 7.98
CA PHE A 333 1.56 -14.07 7.34
C PHE A 333 0.53 -14.95 8.08
N ALA A 334 -0.38 -14.34 8.80
CA ALA A 334 -1.34 -15.12 9.59
C ALA A 334 -2.36 -15.81 8.67
N GLY A 335 -2.49 -17.11 8.84
CA GLY A 335 -3.30 -17.96 7.97
C GLY A 335 -2.54 -18.59 6.81
N ASP A 336 -1.22 -18.33 6.74
CA ASP A 336 -0.34 -18.82 5.67
C ASP A 336 0.65 -19.86 6.21
N LEU A 337 1.41 -20.47 5.30
CA LEU A 337 2.51 -21.39 5.63
C LEU A 337 2.07 -22.56 6.54
N ASP A 338 0.83 -23.02 6.43
CA ASP A 338 0.30 -24.06 7.28
C ASP A 338 1.04 -25.38 7.08
N GLY A 339 1.52 -25.95 8.18
CA GLY A 339 2.28 -27.20 8.16
C GLY A 339 3.73 -27.06 7.70
N GLU A 340 4.17 -25.89 7.26
CA GLU A 340 5.50 -25.66 6.69
C GLU A 340 6.60 -25.59 7.76
N THR A 341 7.84 -25.83 7.30
CA THR A 341 9.05 -25.52 8.04
C THR A 341 9.63 -24.22 7.49
N ILE A 342 9.79 -23.20 8.33
CA ILE A 342 10.33 -21.91 7.92
C ILE A 342 11.65 -21.61 8.62
N HIS A 343 12.51 -20.91 7.88
CA HIS A 343 13.75 -20.31 8.41
C HIS A 343 13.56 -18.80 8.39
N LEU A 344 13.67 -18.17 9.57
CA LEU A 344 13.59 -16.72 9.64
C LEU A 344 14.86 -16.09 9.08
N PRO A 345 14.73 -15.01 8.29
CA PRO A 345 15.88 -14.32 7.70
C PRO A 345 16.89 -13.82 8.74
N GLU A 346 18.18 -13.89 8.40
CA GLU A 346 19.24 -13.50 9.34
C GLU A 346 19.20 -12.02 9.76
N ASN A 347 18.68 -11.16 8.91
CA ASN A 347 18.56 -9.72 9.16
C ASN A 347 17.28 -9.33 9.89
N LEU A 348 16.37 -10.27 10.16
CA LEU A 348 15.09 -9.98 10.77
C LEU A 348 15.27 -9.52 12.21
N GLN A 349 14.80 -8.30 12.52
CA GLN A 349 14.92 -7.65 13.81
C GLN A 349 13.60 -7.61 14.60
N TYR A 350 12.46 -7.60 13.89
CA TYR A 350 11.15 -7.43 14.48
C TYR A 350 10.14 -8.44 13.94
N LEU A 351 9.40 -9.09 14.85
CA LEU A 351 8.23 -9.90 14.57
C LEU A 351 7.03 -9.34 15.34
N GLY A 352 5.99 -8.97 14.64
CA GLY A 352 4.75 -8.46 15.22
C GLY A 352 3.88 -9.54 15.85
N ASP A 353 2.87 -9.11 16.59
CA ASP A 353 1.87 -9.99 17.20
C ASP A 353 1.22 -10.90 16.14
N THR A 354 1.05 -12.17 16.45
CA THR A 354 0.39 -13.14 15.58
C THR A 354 0.95 -13.23 14.16
N ALA A 355 2.23 -12.86 13.96
CA ALA A 355 2.81 -12.71 12.62
C ALA A 355 2.64 -13.93 11.72
N PHE A 356 2.73 -15.14 12.26
CA PHE A 356 2.59 -16.41 11.53
C PHE A 356 1.44 -17.28 12.03
N GLY A 357 1.02 -17.12 13.28
CA GLY A 357 0.03 -18.00 13.91
C GLY A 357 -1.33 -17.35 14.03
N THR A 358 -2.38 -18.01 13.58
CA THR A 358 -3.75 -17.54 13.79
C THR A 358 -4.73 -18.68 13.97
N GLN A 359 -5.87 -18.38 14.61
CA GLN A 359 -7.01 -19.28 14.65
C GLN A 359 -7.96 -18.97 13.50
N MET A 360 -8.26 -20.00 12.73
CA MET A 360 -9.24 -19.95 11.66
C MET A 360 -10.48 -20.75 12.04
N TYR A 361 -11.61 -20.42 11.45
CA TYR A 361 -12.83 -21.20 11.58
C TYR A 361 -12.90 -22.29 10.52
N THR A 362 -13.51 -23.43 10.86
CA THR A 362 -13.95 -24.42 9.86
C THR A 362 -14.96 -23.81 8.91
N ALA A 363 -15.13 -24.38 7.72
CA ALA A 363 -16.02 -23.85 6.68
C ALA A 363 -17.47 -23.66 7.15
N ASP A 364 -17.93 -24.48 8.10
CA ASP A 364 -19.26 -24.42 8.73
C ASP A 364 -19.31 -23.53 9.98
N TYR A 365 -18.21 -22.85 10.31
CA TYR A 365 -18.04 -22.02 11.51
C TYR A 365 -18.26 -22.78 12.85
N SER A 366 -18.27 -24.11 12.85
CA SER A 366 -18.55 -24.93 14.03
C SER A 366 -17.38 -25.05 15.00
N SER A 367 -16.16 -24.94 14.51
CA SER A 367 -14.94 -25.06 15.31
C SER A 367 -13.82 -24.13 14.83
N LYS A 368 -12.81 -23.95 15.68
CA LYS A 368 -11.60 -23.20 15.38
C LYS A 368 -10.41 -24.16 15.34
N TYR A 369 -9.47 -23.88 14.45
CA TYR A 369 -8.20 -24.58 14.38
C TYR A 369 -7.05 -23.58 14.18
N TRP A 370 -5.85 -23.99 14.58
CA TRP A 370 -4.67 -23.19 14.38
C TRP A 370 -4.09 -23.40 12.98
N VAL A 371 -3.65 -22.31 12.36
CA VAL A 371 -2.98 -22.28 11.05
C VAL A 371 -1.63 -21.58 11.22
N GLY A 372 -0.64 -22.05 10.52
CA GLY A 372 0.70 -21.49 10.51
C GLY A 372 1.78 -22.56 10.47
N PRO A 373 3.05 -22.15 10.41
CA PRO A 373 4.18 -23.08 10.35
C PRO A 373 4.25 -23.99 11.57
N THR A 374 4.65 -25.25 11.33
CA THR A 374 4.81 -26.26 12.38
C THR A 374 6.23 -26.34 12.91
N THR A 375 7.21 -25.90 12.13
CA THR A 375 8.62 -25.83 12.56
C THR A 375 9.21 -24.50 12.14
N ILE A 376 9.82 -23.80 13.08
CA ILE A 376 10.42 -22.47 12.84
C ILE A 376 11.86 -22.48 13.32
N TYR A 377 12.77 -22.13 12.42
CA TYR A 377 14.17 -21.86 12.77
C TYR A 377 14.37 -20.36 12.96
N LEU A 378 14.69 -19.97 14.20
CA LEU A 378 15.00 -18.58 14.54
C LEU A 378 16.45 -18.27 14.24
N ASN A 379 16.69 -17.15 13.57
CA ASN A 379 18.04 -16.63 13.33
C ASN A 379 18.35 -15.44 14.24
N GLY A 380 19.62 -15.25 14.53
CA GLY A 380 20.14 -14.51 15.68
C GLY A 380 20.00 -12.98 15.70
N SER A 381 19.22 -12.34 14.84
CA SER A 381 19.10 -10.88 14.79
C SER A 381 17.84 -10.33 15.47
N LEU A 382 16.90 -11.19 15.86
CA LEU A 382 15.65 -10.75 16.47
C LEU A 382 15.92 -9.98 17.77
N SER A 383 15.42 -8.77 17.82
CA SER A 383 15.46 -7.89 18.99
C SER A 383 14.10 -7.70 19.64
N ASN A 384 13.03 -7.99 18.90
CA ASN A 384 11.66 -7.87 19.38
C ASN A 384 10.78 -8.96 18.75
N ILE A 385 10.00 -9.65 19.59
CA ILE A 385 9.01 -10.64 19.17
C ILE A 385 7.69 -10.30 19.86
N GLY A 386 6.65 -10.11 19.06
CA GLY A 386 5.30 -9.83 19.53
C GLY A 386 4.60 -10.98 20.21
N ALA A 387 3.36 -10.78 20.61
CA ALA A 387 2.54 -11.79 21.27
C ALA A 387 1.99 -12.81 20.27
N ARG A 388 1.96 -14.09 20.66
CA ARG A 388 1.32 -15.18 19.90
C ARG A 388 1.79 -15.30 18.45
N VAL A 389 3.06 -15.05 18.21
CA VAL A 389 3.66 -15.01 16.87
C VAL A 389 3.48 -16.32 16.13
N PHE A 390 3.56 -17.45 16.85
CA PHE A 390 3.45 -18.80 16.32
C PHE A 390 2.20 -19.52 16.83
N ARG A 391 1.80 -20.60 16.15
CA ARG A 391 0.77 -21.50 16.69
C ARG A 391 1.31 -22.20 17.95
N PRO A 392 0.45 -22.52 18.94
CA PRO A 392 0.90 -23.05 20.24
C PRO A 392 1.61 -24.42 20.18
N ASP A 393 1.34 -25.19 19.13
CA ASP A 393 1.91 -26.52 18.90
C ASP A 393 3.08 -26.49 17.90
N ALA A 394 3.57 -25.31 17.52
CA ALA A 394 4.73 -25.18 16.65
C ALA A 394 6.01 -25.55 17.37
N LYS A 395 6.87 -26.29 16.67
CA LYS A 395 8.24 -26.55 17.10
C LYS A 395 9.12 -25.37 16.72
N VAL A 396 9.61 -24.64 17.71
CA VAL A 396 10.52 -23.50 17.49
C VAL A 396 11.94 -23.92 17.84
N ILE A 397 12.85 -23.75 16.87
CA ILE A 397 14.24 -24.11 16.98
C ILE A 397 15.08 -22.82 16.92
N ALA A 398 15.72 -22.49 18.03
CA ALA A 398 16.66 -21.39 18.07
C ALA A 398 18.03 -21.86 17.60
N VAL A 399 18.54 -21.24 16.53
CA VAL A 399 19.94 -21.44 16.13
C VAL A 399 20.79 -20.46 16.91
N LEU A 400 21.59 -20.98 17.84
CA LEU A 400 22.49 -20.17 18.66
C LEU A 400 23.60 -19.59 17.77
N ASN A 401 23.58 -18.29 17.58
CA ASN A 401 24.75 -17.60 17.06
C ASN A 401 25.73 -17.40 18.22
N SER A 402 26.90 -18.00 18.13
CA SER A 402 27.94 -17.97 19.16
C SER A 402 28.41 -16.56 19.57
N GLN A 403 28.06 -15.55 18.78
CA GLN A 403 28.44 -14.15 19.03
C GLN A 403 27.35 -13.34 19.72
N ARG A 404 26.11 -13.82 19.84
CA ARG A 404 25.00 -12.97 20.27
C ARG A 404 24.25 -13.44 21.50
N ASN A 405 24.43 -14.66 21.97
CA ASN A 405 23.74 -15.22 23.14
C ASN A 405 22.24 -14.85 23.17
N LYS A 406 21.61 -14.75 22.02
CA LYS A 406 20.21 -14.39 21.91
C LYS A 406 19.41 -15.65 21.70
N VAL A 407 18.47 -15.82 22.55
CA VAL A 407 17.50 -16.89 22.40
C VAL A 407 16.14 -16.28 22.47
N ALA A 408 15.42 -16.37 21.42
CA ALA A 408 14.00 -16.26 21.46
C ALA A 408 13.47 -17.68 21.23
N GLY A 409 13.08 -18.38 22.25
CA GLY A 409 12.89 -19.77 22.00
C GLY A 409 11.69 -20.38 22.63
N PHE A 410 10.97 -21.11 21.83
CA PHE A 410 9.96 -22.05 22.24
C PHE A 410 10.43 -23.40 21.81
N THR A 411 10.57 -24.35 22.70
CA THR A 411 11.25 -25.54 22.31
C THR A 411 10.50 -26.75 22.85
N ASP A 412 10.45 -27.76 22.04
CA ASP A 412 10.59 -29.07 22.60
C ASP A 412 12.05 -29.18 23.07
N LEU A 413 12.26 -28.87 24.35
CA LEU A 413 13.59 -28.85 24.98
C LEU A 413 14.29 -30.20 24.96
N ASN A 414 13.59 -31.27 24.68
CA ASN A 414 14.17 -32.59 24.60
C ASN A 414 15.03 -32.82 23.37
N GLU A 415 14.91 -31.95 22.37
CA GLU A 415 15.66 -32.06 21.10
C GLU A 415 16.75 -31.01 20.90
N LEU A 416 16.84 -29.99 21.75
CA LEU A 416 17.88 -28.95 21.64
C LEU A 416 18.88 -29.13 22.78
N PRO A 417 20.19 -29.06 22.45
CA PRO A 417 21.24 -29.23 23.49
C PRO A 417 21.27 -28.07 24.48
N THR A 418 20.85 -26.86 24.09
CA THR A 418 20.78 -25.70 24.98
C THR A 418 19.93 -24.60 24.34
N VAL A 419 18.93 -24.10 25.07
CA VAL A 419 18.23 -22.87 24.76
C VAL A 419 18.65 -21.83 25.79
N ILE A 420 19.19 -20.72 25.36
CA ILE A 420 19.60 -19.61 26.22
C ILE A 420 18.77 -18.40 25.83
N TRP A 421 17.94 -17.90 26.72
CA TRP A 421 17.26 -16.63 26.56
C TRP A 421 18.06 -15.51 27.21
N ASP A 422 18.24 -14.39 26.49
CA ASP A 422 19.03 -13.26 26.96
C ASP A 422 18.32 -12.37 27.99
N GLY A 423 17.07 -12.69 28.33
CA GLY A 423 16.24 -11.93 29.26
C GLY A 423 15.83 -10.53 28.77
N LYS A 424 16.18 -10.17 27.53
CA LYS A 424 15.92 -8.84 26.95
C LYS A 424 14.99 -8.87 25.77
N THR A 425 14.88 -10.00 25.10
CA THR A 425 13.98 -10.17 23.97
C THR A 425 12.59 -10.42 24.51
N ASP A 426 11.66 -9.51 24.24
CA ASP A 426 10.26 -9.71 24.58
C ASP A 426 9.69 -10.80 23.66
N ILE A 427 9.43 -11.96 24.23
CA ILE A 427 8.83 -13.11 23.53
C ILE A 427 7.30 -13.01 23.48
N GLY A 428 6.73 -11.88 23.90
CA GLY A 428 5.32 -11.52 23.66
C GLY A 428 4.27 -12.27 24.46
N TYR A 429 4.68 -12.99 25.52
CA TYR A 429 3.77 -13.61 26.45
C TYR A 429 4.07 -13.14 27.86
N ASN A 430 3.45 -12.04 28.25
CA ASN A 430 3.62 -11.44 29.57
C ASN A 430 3.09 -12.30 30.72
N ASP A 431 2.44 -13.43 30.45
CA ASP A 431 1.87 -14.35 31.43
C ASP A 431 2.68 -15.63 31.64
N GLY A 432 3.81 -15.76 30.97
CA GLY A 432 4.65 -16.96 31.05
C GLY A 432 4.05 -18.21 30.37
N SER A 433 2.91 -18.08 29.68
CA SER A 433 2.16 -19.22 29.13
C SER A 433 2.79 -19.90 27.93
N CYS A 434 3.90 -19.39 27.44
CA CYS A 434 4.62 -19.93 26.29
C CYS A 434 6.08 -20.29 26.54
N ILE A 435 6.52 -20.20 27.77
CA ILE A 435 7.78 -20.83 28.16
C ILE A 435 7.44 -22.29 28.45
N PRO A 436 7.93 -23.28 27.69
CA PRO A 436 7.68 -24.66 27.96
C PRO A 436 8.08 -25.02 29.39
N GLU A 437 7.31 -25.90 30.04
CA GLU A 437 7.66 -26.44 31.36
C GLU A 437 9.08 -27.00 31.34
N GLY A 438 9.97 -26.48 32.21
CA GLY A 438 11.35 -26.93 32.31
C GLY A 438 12.40 -25.97 31.72
N VAL A 439 12.00 -24.85 31.11
CA VAL A 439 12.93 -23.80 30.75
C VAL A 439 13.25 -22.93 31.95
N THR A 440 14.51 -22.91 32.34
CA THR A 440 15.01 -21.97 33.36
C THR A 440 15.22 -20.62 32.68
N VAL A 441 14.45 -19.62 33.04
CA VAL A 441 14.61 -18.22 32.64
C VAL A 441 15.73 -17.58 33.45
#